data_49c69440b6ee0874293de442f359407e
#
_entry.id   49c69440b6ee0874293de442f359407e
#
_cell.length_a   1.000
_cell.length_b   1.000
_cell.length_c   1.000
_cell.angle_alpha   90.00
_cell.angle_beta   90.00
_cell.angle_gamma   90.00
#
_symmetry.space_group_name_H-M   'P 1'
#
loop_
_entity.id
_entity.type
_entity.pdbx_description
1 polymer ?
#
loop_
_entity_poly.entity_id
_entity_poly.type
_entity_poly.pdbx_seq_one_letter_code
_entity_poly.pdbx_strand_id
1 'polypeptide(L)'
;MRLSKYYMPTLREDPVDAETASHKYLTRGAFIRKQASGVYSFLPLGKKVINKIEAIVRESMENYDSIEVSTSILQAREIWEASGRWETFGPEMFKLEDRHNRQYCLGPTAEEAFTDLIKNELNSYKQLPLNIYQIVDKFRDEKRPRFGINRSRDFLMKDAYSFDASYEGLEVSYQKMWDAYVEAFDKMGLEYKIVEGDSGSMGGRKSHEFIALSETGEGVILYTDSSDYAATDEKARFKQEFVDESEKELELVETVGKTTIEEVSSYLSEDSKHFAKAVDLKVKGEPIIAFVPGDRELNMAKLISYLRVPEHEVEMLDDEEIEKITGAKAGFTGPIDLKGEVRVLVDASLTKIKNLVVGANKTNYHYKNANFGRDFEGEVVEDLLTAKEGDMAYDGSGILKAARGIEVGNIFQLGEKYSESLEAYFLDENGKQQPFIMGSYGIGISRSVSAIVEQYHDDKGILWPTSVAPFEAIVTIINPNKDDQKELGEEIYKRLKEKRIDVLLDDRKERAGVKFNDRDLIGIPYRITVGKDASDEIVEYSTRREMENEKISVDTAIEKIISSVKKDLSFN
;
A
#
# COMPACT_ATOMS: atom_id res chain seq x y z
N MET A 1 -2.98 -16.43 -30.10
CA MET A 1 -3.68 -15.22 -30.63
C MET A 1 -2.85 -14.62 -31.77
N ARG A 2 -3.46 -13.81 -32.68
CA ARG A 2 -2.75 -13.21 -33.82
C ARG A 2 -2.84 -11.69 -33.76
N LEU A 3 -1.73 -11.00 -33.95
CA LEU A 3 -1.70 -9.53 -33.87
C LEU A 3 -2.47 -8.85 -35.01
N SER A 4 -2.56 -9.46 -36.19
CA SER A 4 -3.40 -8.92 -37.26
C SER A 4 -4.90 -8.84 -36.95
N LYS A 5 -5.34 -9.51 -35.87
CA LYS A 5 -6.74 -9.54 -35.38
C LYS A 5 -6.87 -9.11 -33.93
N TYR A 6 -5.81 -8.56 -33.33
CA TYR A 6 -5.77 -8.20 -31.90
C TYR A 6 -5.82 -6.68 -31.72
N TYR A 7 -6.66 -6.24 -30.81
CA TYR A 7 -6.74 -4.81 -30.48
C TYR A 7 -5.58 -4.40 -29.57
N MET A 8 -4.51 -3.86 -30.17
CA MET A 8 -3.28 -3.45 -29.51
C MET A 8 -2.79 -2.09 -30.06
N PRO A 9 -3.46 -0.99 -29.71
CA PRO A 9 -3.10 0.35 -30.20
C PRO A 9 -1.94 0.93 -29.37
N THR A 10 -0.70 0.51 -29.63
CA THR A 10 0.50 1.04 -29.00
C THR A 10 0.71 2.52 -29.31
N LEU A 11 1.34 3.25 -28.40
CA LEU A 11 1.67 4.67 -28.56
C LEU A 11 3.19 4.86 -28.65
N ARG A 12 3.61 5.81 -29.49
CA ARG A 12 5.03 6.16 -29.64
C ARG A 12 5.50 7.12 -28.55
N GLU A 13 4.66 8.10 -28.26
CA GLU A 13 4.97 9.16 -27.29
C GLU A 13 4.51 8.75 -25.89
N ASP A 14 5.21 9.26 -24.88
CA ASP A 14 4.82 9.10 -23.50
C ASP A 14 3.56 9.94 -23.21
N PRO A 15 2.62 9.47 -22.39
CA PRO A 15 1.52 10.29 -21.91
C PRO A 15 2.07 11.49 -21.12
N VAL A 16 1.50 12.67 -21.36
CA VAL A 16 1.95 13.94 -20.76
C VAL A 16 1.86 13.91 -19.23
N ASP A 17 0.92 13.15 -18.70
CA ASP A 17 0.65 13.01 -17.26
C ASP A 17 1.29 11.74 -16.63
N ALA A 18 2.14 11.04 -17.38
CA ALA A 18 2.81 9.84 -16.87
C ALA A 18 4.10 10.21 -16.13
N GLU A 19 4.07 10.11 -14.81
CA GLU A 19 5.21 10.40 -13.93
C GLU A 19 6.04 9.14 -13.61
N THR A 20 5.42 7.93 -13.65
CA THR A 20 6.04 6.66 -13.28
C THR A 20 6.19 5.72 -14.47
N ALA A 21 7.12 4.77 -14.38
CA ALA A 21 7.37 3.78 -15.43
C ALA A 21 6.13 2.94 -15.73
N SER A 22 5.39 2.51 -14.69
CA SER A 22 4.16 1.74 -14.85
C SER A 22 3.10 2.51 -15.62
N HIS A 23 2.84 3.77 -15.27
CA HIS A 23 1.87 4.62 -15.97
C HIS A 23 2.26 4.81 -17.43
N LYS A 24 3.54 5.09 -17.69
CA LYS A 24 4.11 5.25 -19.03
C LYS A 24 3.96 3.99 -19.88
N TYR A 25 4.52 2.87 -19.43
CA TYR A 25 4.60 1.66 -20.23
C TYR A 25 3.27 0.93 -20.37
N LEU A 26 2.43 0.89 -19.33
CA LEU A 26 1.09 0.31 -19.44
C LEU A 26 0.21 1.07 -20.42
N THR A 27 0.32 2.41 -20.45
CA THR A 27 -0.42 3.22 -21.43
C THR A 27 0.13 3.04 -22.86
N ARG A 28 1.45 3.17 -23.04
CA ARG A 28 2.08 3.02 -24.36
C ARG A 28 1.93 1.61 -24.93
N GLY A 29 2.08 0.59 -24.10
CA GLY A 29 1.99 -0.82 -24.46
C GLY A 29 0.57 -1.33 -24.70
N ALA A 30 -0.45 -0.45 -24.67
CA ALA A 30 -1.84 -0.80 -24.85
C ALA A 30 -2.38 -1.80 -23.82
N PHE A 31 -1.98 -1.64 -22.54
CA PHE A 31 -2.56 -2.37 -21.41
C PHE A 31 -3.73 -1.61 -20.80
N ILE A 32 -3.60 -0.29 -20.68
CA ILE A 32 -4.64 0.58 -20.12
C ILE A 32 -4.92 1.80 -21.01
N ARG A 33 -6.09 2.41 -20.82
CA ARG A 33 -6.45 3.73 -21.36
C ARG A 33 -7.20 4.55 -20.32
N LYS A 34 -6.78 5.80 -20.18
CA LYS A 34 -7.43 6.78 -19.30
C LYS A 34 -8.77 7.18 -19.87
N GLN A 35 -9.82 7.14 -19.04
CA GLN A 35 -11.16 7.63 -19.34
C GLN A 35 -11.39 9.01 -18.70
N ALA A 36 -10.99 9.14 -17.43
CA ALA A 36 -11.04 10.36 -16.65
C ALA A 36 -9.88 10.36 -15.63
N SER A 37 -9.75 11.40 -14.82
CA SER A 37 -8.75 11.45 -13.76
C SER A 37 -8.99 10.30 -12.76
N GLY A 38 -8.02 9.39 -12.65
CA GLY A 38 -8.11 8.20 -11.79
C GLY A 38 -9.05 7.11 -12.27
N VAL A 39 -9.55 7.16 -13.52
CA VAL A 39 -10.45 6.16 -14.11
C VAL A 39 -9.83 5.59 -15.38
N TYR A 40 -9.62 4.28 -15.43
CA TYR A 40 -8.91 3.60 -16.50
C TYR A 40 -9.66 2.37 -17.03
N SER A 41 -9.60 2.17 -18.33
CA SER A 41 -10.05 0.92 -18.98
C SER A 41 -8.87 0.00 -19.20
N PHE A 42 -9.00 -1.27 -18.87
CA PHE A 42 -8.04 -2.30 -19.24
C PHE A 42 -8.29 -2.78 -20.66
N LEU A 43 -7.28 -2.66 -21.52
CA LEU A 43 -7.29 -3.18 -22.87
C LEU A 43 -6.96 -4.69 -22.87
N PRO A 44 -7.05 -5.40 -24.02
CA PRO A 44 -6.89 -6.86 -24.05
C PRO A 44 -5.61 -7.40 -23.40
N LEU A 45 -4.47 -6.72 -23.56
CA LEU A 45 -3.21 -7.12 -22.89
C LEU A 45 -3.31 -6.93 -21.39
N GLY A 46 -3.81 -5.78 -20.92
CA GLY A 46 -4.01 -5.51 -19.50
C GLY A 46 -4.98 -6.48 -18.85
N LYS A 47 -6.10 -6.79 -19.52
CA LYS A 47 -7.06 -7.78 -18.98
C LYS A 47 -6.46 -9.19 -18.88
N LYS A 48 -5.56 -9.58 -19.81
CA LYS A 48 -4.86 -10.87 -19.68
C LYS A 48 -3.94 -10.90 -18.45
N VAL A 49 -3.20 -9.83 -18.18
CA VAL A 49 -2.36 -9.72 -16.97
C VAL A 49 -3.23 -9.80 -15.72
N ILE A 50 -4.31 -9.01 -15.64
CA ILE A 50 -5.29 -9.06 -14.53
C ILE A 50 -5.79 -10.49 -14.32
N ASN A 51 -6.25 -11.18 -15.37
CA ASN A 51 -6.78 -12.54 -15.24
C ASN A 51 -5.74 -13.54 -14.70
N LYS A 52 -4.46 -13.39 -15.07
CA LYS A 52 -3.38 -14.25 -14.54
C LYS A 52 -3.12 -13.96 -13.06
N ILE A 53 -3.09 -12.70 -12.66
CA ILE A 53 -2.97 -12.31 -11.24
C ILE A 53 -4.17 -12.81 -10.44
N GLU A 54 -5.39 -12.61 -10.94
CA GLU A 54 -6.61 -13.16 -10.32
C GLU A 54 -6.53 -14.68 -10.15
N ALA A 55 -6.01 -15.42 -11.14
CA ALA A 55 -5.88 -16.88 -11.06
C ALA A 55 -4.85 -17.29 -9.98
N ILE A 56 -3.71 -16.61 -9.91
CA ILE A 56 -2.71 -16.83 -8.85
C ILE A 56 -3.33 -16.58 -7.47
N VAL A 57 -4.04 -15.46 -7.31
CA VAL A 57 -4.68 -15.11 -6.03
C VAL A 57 -5.75 -16.14 -5.64
N ARG A 58 -6.60 -16.58 -6.57
CA ARG A 58 -7.61 -17.63 -6.31
C ARG A 58 -6.96 -18.93 -5.83
N GLU A 59 -5.95 -19.39 -6.57
CA GLU A 59 -5.22 -20.61 -6.20
C GLU A 59 -4.62 -20.48 -4.79
N SER A 60 -3.95 -19.36 -4.50
CA SER A 60 -3.36 -19.15 -3.18
C SER A 60 -4.42 -19.04 -2.07
N MET A 61 -5.58 -18.39 -2.32
CA MET A 61 -6.67 -18.35 -1.33
C MET A 61 -7.25 -19.74 -1.06
N GLU A 62 -7.50 -20.53 -2.11
CA GLU A 62 -8.05 -21.89 -1.99
C GLU A 62 -7.09 -22.85 -1.27
N ASN A 63 -5.77 -22.73 -1.48
CA ASN A 63 -4.76 -23.51 -0.79
C ASN A 63 -4.79 -23.33 0.74
N TYR A 64 -5.34 -22.20 1.21
CA TYR A 64 -5.47 -21.87 2.64
C TYR A 64 -6.93 -21.82 3.12
N ASP A 65 -7.79 -22.62 2.52
CA ASP A 65 -9.21 -22.86 2.92
C ASP A 65 -10.11 -21.62 2.83
N SER A 66 -9.80 -20.66 1.95
CA SER A 66 -10.65 -19.49 1.72
C SER A 66 -11.63 -19.73 0.57
N ILE A 67 -12.88 -19.31 0.70
CA ILE A 67 -13.97 -19.61 -0.25
C ILE A 67 -14.39 -18.34 -0.98
N GLU A 68 -14.43 -18.38 -2.34
CA GLU A 68 -14.84 -17.24 -3.15
C GLU A 68 -16.35 -17.02 -3.10
N VAL A 69 -16.76 -15.79 -2.84
CA VAL A 69 -18.14 -15.31 -2.93
C VAL A 69 -18.18 -14.02 -3.75
N SER A 70 -19.35 -13.45 -4.01
CA SER A 70 -19.49 -12.14 -4.64
C SER A 70 -20.60 -11.37 -3.95
N THR A 71 -20.27 -10.26 -3.29
CA THR A 71 -21.24 -9.35 -2.70
C THR A 71 -21.58 -8.21 -3.66
N SER A 72 -22.64 -7.46 -3.37
CA SER A 72 -22.98 -6.28 -4.14
C SER A 72 -21.96 -5.15 -3.94
N ILE A 73 -21.54 -4.52 -5.04
CA ILE A 73 -20.73 -3.28 -4.99
C ILE A 73 -21.59 -2.11 -4.50
N LEU A 74 -22.87 -2.07 -4.88
CA LEU A 74 -23.82 -1.10 -4.37
C LEU A 74 -24.27 -1.52 -2.99
N GLN A 75 -23.88 -0.76 -1.97
CA GLN A 75 -24.12 -1.06 -0.55
C GLN A 75 -25.10 -0.06 0.06
N ALA A 76 -26.02 -0.57 0.88
CA ALA A 76 -27.04 0.25 1.52
C ALA A 76 -26.44 1.09 2.66
N ARG A 77 -26.96 2.30 2.86
CA ARG A 77 -26.52 3.22 3.92
C ARG A 77 -26.63 2.61 5.32
N GLU A 78 -27.67 1.81 5.55
CA GLU A 78 -28.02 1.26 6.87
C GLU A 78 -26.88 0.42 7.48
N ILE A 79 -26.19 -0.40 6.69
CA ILE A 79 -25.07 -1.21 7.21
C ILE A 79 -23.87 -0.34 7.59
N TRP A 80 -23.64 0.75 6.87
CA TRP A 80 -22.58 1.72 7.14
C TRP A 80 -22.89 2.63 8.34
N GLU A 81 -24.17 2.96 8.55
CA GLU A 81 -24.61 3.67 9.75
C GLU A 81 -24.47 2.79 10.99
N ALA A 82 -24.82 1.52 10.89
CA ALA A 82 -24.67 0.56 11.99
C ALA A 82 -23.21 0.48 12.48
N SER A 83 -22.23 0.47 11.57
CA SER A 83 -20.79 0.48 11.92
C SER A 83 -20.27 1.87 12.35
N GLY A 84 -21.08 2.94 12.18
CA GLY A 84 -20.68 4.33 12.38
C GLY A 84 -19.77 4.89 11.27
N ARG A 85 -19.50 4.12 10.20
CA ARG A 85 -18.56 4.52 9.13
C ARG A 85 -19.20 5.34 8.01
N TRP A 86 -20.53 5.49 7.99
CA TRP A 86 -21.18 6.36 7.00
C TRP A 86 -20.68 7.81 7.03
N GLU A 87 -20.39 8.33 8.21
CA GLU A 87 -19.83 9.68 8.39
C GLU A 87 -18.29 9.65 8.54
N THR A 88 -17.76 8.70 9.30
CA THR A 88 -16.33 8.67 9.64
C THR A 88 -15.42 8.22 8.51
N PHE A 89 -15.95 7.52 7.47
CA PHE A 89 -15.17 7.20 6.27
C PHE A 89 -14.78 8.46 5.49
N GLY A 90 -15.59 9.52 5.62
CA GLY A 90 -15.30 10.83 5.08
C GLY A 90 -15.62 11.01 3.59
N PRO A 91 -14.98 12.00 2.94
CA PRO A 91 -15.31 12.41 1.57
C PRO A 91 -14.88 11.43 0.47
N GLU A 92 -14.09 10.42 0.82
CA GLU A 92 -13.64 9.40 -0.15
C GLU A 92 -14.73 8.37 -0.50
N MET A 93 -15.85 8.38 0.21
CA MET A 93 -16.98 7.50 -0.09
C MET A 93 -17.85 8.09 -1.21
N PHE A 94 -18.00 7.36 -2.32
CA PHE A 94 -19.01 7.70 -3.35
C PHE A 94 -20.42 7.41 -2.84
N LYS A 95 -21.13 8.44 -2.37
CA LYS A 95 -22.53 8.36 -1.91
C LYS A 95 -23.50 8.61 -3.07
N LEU A 96 -24.57 7.81 -3.15
CA LEU A 96 -25.56 7.80 -4.22
C LEU A 96 -26.97 7.83 -3.65
N GLU A 97 -27.93 8.30 -4.45
CA GLU A 97 -29.36 8.28 -4.11
C GLU A 97 -30.15 7.63 -5.25
N ASP A 98 -31.06 6.73 -4.93
CA ASP A 98 -31.94 6.11 -5.90
C ASP A 98 -33.21 6.96 -6.16
N ARG A 99 -34.07 6.50 -7.08
CA ARG A 99 -35.31 7.18 -7.46
C ARG A 99 -36.32 7.31 -6.32
N HIS A 100 -36.13 6.59 -5.23
CA HIS A 100 -36.99 6.59 -4.04
C HIS A 100 -36.35 7.31 -2.86
N ASN A 101 -35.30 8.11 -3.10
CA ASN A 101 -34.50 8.83 -2.11
C ASN A 101 -33.83 7.93 -1.06
N ARG A 102 -33.55 6.66 -1.42
CA ARG A 102 -32.75 5.76 -0.57
C ARG A 102 -31.28 5.97 -0.86
N GLN A 103 -30.48 6.04 0.18
CA GLN A 103 -29.07 6.31 0.06
C GLN A 103 -28.25 5.02 0.02
N TYR A 104 -27.23 5.03 -0.81
CA TYR A 104 -26.28 3.96 -1.04
C TYR A 104 -24.88 4.53 -1.16
N CYS A 105 -23.87 3.65 -1.13
CA CYS A 105 -22.53 3.96 -1.59
C CYS A 105 -22.04 2.92 -2.59
N LEU A 106 -21.04 3.30 -3.40
CA LEU A 106 -20.19 2.33 -4.08
C LEU A 106 -19.15 1.85 -3.07
N GLY A 107 -19.12 0.56 -2.77
CA GLY A 107 -18.33 -0.02 -1.70
C GLY A 107 -16.82 0.29 -1.83
N PRO A 108 -16.25 1.11 -0.93
CA PRO A 108 -14.80 1.33 -0.86
C PRO A 108 -14.05 0.16 -0.21
N THR A 109 -14.78 -0.66 0.53
CA THR A 109 -14.40 -1.90 1.22
C THR A 109 -15.67 -2.69 1.54
N ALA A 110 -15.63 -3.82 2.21
CA ALA A 110 -16.82 -4.65 2.40
C ALA A 110 -16.95 -5.34 3.78
N GLU A 111 -16.32 -4.80 4.85
CA GLU A 111 -16.47 -5.33 6.21
C GLU A 111 -17.94 -5.43 6.60
N GLU A 112 -18.70 -4.35 6.36
CA GLU A 112 -20.12 -4.28 6.66
C GLU A 112 -20.92 -5.28 5.82
N ALA A 113 -20.65 -5.34 4.52
CA ALA A 113 -21.39 -6.21 3.59
C ALA A 113 -21.18 -7.70 3.89
N PHE A 114 -19.97 -8.10 4.26
CA PHE A 114 -19.68 -9.48 4.64
C PHE A 114 -20.25 -9.84 6.01
N THR A 115 -20.17 -8.92 6.97
CA THR A 115 -20.78 -9.12 8.30
C THR A 115 -22.29 -9.27 8.19
N ASP A 116 -22.95 -8.42 7.40
CA ASP A 116 -24.39 -8.50 7.16
C ASP A 116 -24.79 -9.79 6.42
N LEU A 117 -23.97 -10.21 5.44
CA LEU A 117 -24.19 -11.47 4.71
C LEU A 117 -24.24 -12.68 5.66
N ILE A 118 -23.28 -12.77 6.60
CA ILE A 118 -23.16 -13.96 7.47
C ILE A 118 -24.00 -13.89 8.75
N LYS A 119 -24.45 -12.71 9.15
CA LYS A 119 -25.15 -12.40 10.39
C LYS A 119 -26.26 -13.38 10.75
N ASN A 120 -27.04 -13.85 9.76
CA ASN A 120 -28.13 -14.79 9.98
C ASN A 120 -27.87 -16.20 9.42
N GLU A 121 -26.71 -16.41 8.79
CA GLU A 121 -26.33 -17.68 8.16
C GLU A 121 -25.47 -18.53 9.09
N LEU A 122 -24.59 -17.89 9.90
CA LEU A 122 -23.73 -18.57 10.86
C LEU A 122 -24.32 -18.44 12.27
N ASN A 123 -24.84 -19.55 12.81
CA ASN A 123 -25.53 -19.53 14.09
C ASN A 123 -24.84 -20.35 15.17
N SER A 124 -23.75 -21.06 14.86
CA SER A 124 -23.11 -22.01 15.79
C SER A 124 -21.59 -21.99 15.63
N TYR A 125 -20.89 -22.10 16.75
CA TYR A 125 -19.43 -22.27 16.78
C TYR A 125 -18.93 -23.44 15.91
N LYS A 126 -19.77 -24.46 15.62
CA LYS A 126 -19.41 -25.60 14.77
C LYS A 126 -19.22 -25.23 13.29
N GLN A 127 -19.68 -24.05 12.87
CA GLN A 127 -19.54 -23.53 11.52
C GLN A 127 -18.28 -22.67 11.37
N LEU A 128 -17.53 -22.46 12.44
CA LEU A 128 -16.33 -21.64 12.52
C LEU A 128 -15.06 -22.50 12.61
N PRO A 129 -13.89 -22.02 12.14
CA PRO A 129 -13.71 -20.74 11.47
C PRO A 129 -14.28 -20.73 10.05
N LEU A 130 -14.68 -19.57 9.55
CA LEU A 130 -15.03 -19.34 8.15
C LEU A 130 -14.14 -18.24 7.58
N ASN A 131 -13.52 -18.48 6.42
CA ASN A 131 -12.80 -17.49 5.65
C ASN A 131 -13.41 -17.41 4.25
N ILE A 132 -13.91 -16.22 3.89
CA ILE A 132 -14.55 -15.97 2.60
C ILE A 132 -13.95 -14.72 1.95
N TYR A 133 -13.84 -14.72 0.61
CA TYR A 133 -13.26 -13.61 -0.14
C TYR A 133 -14.03 -13.33 -1.42
N GLN A 134 -13.75 -12.17 -2.00
CA GLN A 134 -14.20 -11.77 -3.32
C GLN A 134 -13.09 -11.08 -4.10
N ILE A 135 -13.22 -11.04 -5.44
CA ILE A 135 -12.40 -10.21 -6.32
C ILE A 135 -13.37 -9.32 -7.09
N VAL A 136 -13.46 -8.06 -6.68
CA VAL A 136 -14.42 -7.08 -7.25
C VAL A 136 -13.81 -5.68 -7.29
N ASP A 137 -14.43 -4.81 -8.11
CA ASP A 137 -14.06 -3.41 -8.14
C ASP A 137 -14.43 -2.70 -6.84
N LYS A 138 -13.54 -1.83 -6.37
CA LYS A 138 -13.74 -0.91 -5.25
C LYS A 138 -13.68 0.52 -5.76
N PHE A 139 -14.36 1.41 -5.04
CA PHE A 139 -14.51 2.82 -5.44
C PHE A 139 -14.13 3.74 -4.29
N ARG A 140 -13.14 4.62 -4.54
CA ARG A 140 -12.75 5.66 -3.59
C ARG A 140 -12.61 6.99 -4.34
N ASP A 141 -13.28 8.03 -3.86
CA ASP A 141 -13.18 9.37 -4.47
C ASP A 141 -11.87 10.05 -4.06
N GLU A 142 -10.79 9.48 -4.56
CA GLU A 142 -9.45 9.99 -4.35
C GLU A 142 -9.34 11.47 -4.74
N LYS A 143 -8.92 12.29 -3.80
CA LYS A 143 -8.77 13.74 -4.02
C LYS A 143 -7.72 14.04 -5.09
N ARG A 144 -6.64 13.27 -5.14
CA ARG A 144 -5.51 13.41 -6.07
C ARG A 144 -5.10 12.07 -6.64
N PRO A 145 -5.88 11.48 -7.57
CA PRO A 145 -5.45 10.25 -8.24
C PRO A 145 -4.18 10.51 -9.06
N ARG A 146 -3.20 9.61 -8.95
CA ARG A 146 -1.89 9.75 -9.60
C ARG A 146 -1.24 8.40 -9.88
N PHE A 147 -0.18 8.40 -10.67
CA PHE A 147 0.60 7.20 -11.01
C PHE A 147 -0.23 6.11 -11.70
N GLY A 148 -1.15 6.51 -12.60
CA GLY A 148 -1.96 5.57 -13.37
C GLY A 148 -2.89 4.73 -12.49
N ILE A 149 -2.79 3.41 -12.60
CA ILE A 149 -3.60 2.45 -11.84
C ILE A 149 -3.04 2.15 -10.43
N ASN A 150 -1.95 2.80 -10.02
CA ASN A 150 -1.42 2.64 -8.67
C ASN A 150 -2.34 3.31 -7.63
N ARG A 151 -2.82 4.53 -7.94
CA ARG A 151 -3.78 5.27 -7.11
C ARG A 151 -4.92 5.80 -7.96
N SER A 152 -5.88 4.94 -8.25
CA SER A 152 -7.08 5.20 -9.06
C SER A 152 -8.34 5.29 -8.20
N ARG A 153 -9.43 5.81 -8.78
CA ARG A 153 -10.74 5.96 -8.12
C ARG A 153 -11.56 4.69 -8.17
N ASP A 154 -11.37 3.89 -9.21
CA ASP A 154 -11.89 2.55 -9.36
C ASP A 154 -10.70 1.57 -9.51
N PHE A 155 -10.72 0.48 -8.78
CA PHE A 155 -9.63 -0.49 -8.79
C PHE A 155 -10.13 -1.87 -8.40
N LEU A 156 -9.54 -2.89 -9.00
CA LEU A 156 -9.84 -4.28 -8.69
C LEU A 156 -9.06 -4.72 -7.45
N MET A 157 -9.80 -5.26 -6.47
CA MET A 157 -9.25 -5.73 -5.20
C MET A 157 -9.77 -7.13 -4.88
N LYS A 158 -8.89 -8.01 -4.37
CA LYS A 158 -9.30 -9.16 -3.58
C LYS A 158 -9.45 -8.71 -2.14
N ASP A 159 -10.60 -8.86 -1.56
CA ASP A 159 -10.83 -8.64 -0.15
C ASP A 159 -11.42 -9.90 0.49
N ALA A 160 -10.81 -10.35 1.59
CA ALA A 160 -11.21 -11.51 2.36
C ALA A 160 -11.52 -11.12 3.80
N TYR A 161 -12.39 -11.91 4.43
CA TYR A 161 -12.82 -11.71 5.80
C TYR A 161 -12.88 -13.05 6.51
N SER A 162 -12.24 -13.15 7.69
CA SER A 162 -12.36 -14.30 8.56
C SER A 162 -13.34 -14.03 9.68
N PHE A 163 -14.05 -15.08 10.07
CA PHE A 163 -14.98 -15.12 11.18
C PHE A 163 -14.58 -16.27 12.10
N ASP A 164 -14.15 -15.94 13.30
CA ASP A 164 -13.58 -16.85 14.27
C ASP A 164 -14.35 -16.82 15.59
N ALA A 165 -14.26 -17.89 16.37
CA ALA A 165 -14.94 -17.99 17.67
C ALA A 165 -14.13 -17.37 18.81
N SER A 166 -12.82 -17.13 18.61
CA SER A 166 -11.91 -16.59 19.62
C SER A 166 -10.74 -15.85 18.98
N TYR A 167 -10.00 -15.11 19.78
CA TYR A 167 -8.76 -14.42 19.33
C TYR A 167 -7.65 -15.41 18.94
N GLU A 168 -7.59 -16.58 19.59
CA GLU A 168 -6.67 -17.65 19.19
C GLU A 168 -7.04 -18.21 17.81
N GLY A 169 -8.35 -18.34 17.52
CA GLY A 169 -8.84 -18.70 16.18
C GLY A 169 -8.47 -17.66 15.15
N LEU A 170 -8.68 -16.37 15.46
CA LEU A 170 -8.27 -15.26 14.59
C LEU A 170 -6.76 -15.29 14.29
N GLU A 171 -5.90 -15.60 15.26
CA GLU A 171 -4.46 -15.71 15.00
C GLU A 171 -4.13 -16.81 13.98
N VAL A 172 -4.83 -17.95 14.04
CA VAL A 172 -4.69 -19.02 13.06
C VAL A 172 -5.16 -18.58 11.68
N SER A 173 -6.33 -17.94 11.58
CA SER A 173 -6.85 -17.39 10.32
C SER A 173 -5.92 -16.31 9.74
N TYR A 174 -5.37 -15.46 10.60
CA TYR A 174 -4.41 -14.43 10.23
C TYR A 174 -3.12 -15.02 9.63
N GLN A 175 -2.57 -16.07 10.27
CA GLN A 175 -1.37 -16.75 9.76
C GLN A 175 -1.65 -17.43 8.41
N LYS A 176 -2.79 -18.08 8.23
CA LYS A 176 -3.19 -18.64 6.93
C LYS A 176 -3.22 -17.58 5.83
N MET A 177 -3.77 -16.40 6.12
CA MET A 177 -3.80 -15.31 5.14
C MET A 177 -2.42 -14.72 4.88
N TRP A 178 -1.56 -14.63 5.90
CA TRP A 178 -0.16 -14.29 5.73
C TRP A 178 0.53 -15.22 4.73
N ASP A 179 0.43 -16.52 4.96
CA ASP A 179 1.06 -17.54 4.11
C ASP A 179 0.49 -17.54 2.68
N ALA A 180 -0.83 -17.36 2.54
CA ALA A 180 -1.48 -17.22 1.24
C ALA A 180 -1.00 -15.98 0.46
N TYR A 181 -0.72 -14.87 1.15
CA TYR A 181 -0.21 -13.66 0.52
C TYR A 181 1.25 -13.80 0.10
N VAL A 182 2.07 -14.42 0.95
CA VAL A 182 3.46 -14.76 0.59
C VAL A 182 3.46 -15.61 -0.67
N GLU A 183 2.66 -16.70 -0.71
CA GLU A 183 2.53 -17.55 -1.89
C GLU A 183 2.09 -16.77 -3.13
N ALA A 184 1.07 -15.90 -3.00
CA ALA A 184 0.55 -15.15 -4.13
C ALA A 184 1.58 -14.16 -4.69
N PHE A 185 2.25 -13.39 -3.84
CA PHE A 185 3.23 -12.38 -4.28
C PHE A 185 4.51 -13.02 -4.82
N ASP A 186 4.96 -14.13 -4.24
CA ASP A 186 6.09 -14.91 -4.76
C ASP A 186 5.78 -15.46 -6.16
N LYS A 187 4.58 -16.03 -6.37
CA LYS A 187 4.11 -16.49 -7.69
C LYS A 187 3.99 -15.35 -8.71
N MET A 188 3.68 -14.13 -8.27
CA MET A 188 3.68 -12.93 -9.12
C MET A 188 5.09 -12.45 -9.46
N GLY A 189 6.12 -12.90 -8.71
CA GLY A 189 7.50 -12.47 -8.85
C GLY A 189 7.78 -11.10 -8.25
N LEU A 190 6.99 -10.63 -7.30
CA LEU A 190 7.20 -9.35 -6.61
C LEU A 190 8.33 -9.44 -5.58
N GLU A 191 9.16 -8.41 -5.53
CA GLU A 191 10.11 -8.17 -4.43
C GLU A 191 9.45 -7.26 -3.41
N TYR A 192 9.22 -7.75 -2.20
CA TYR A 192 8.47 -7.01 -1.18
C TYR A 192 9.06 -7.17 0.22
N LYS A 193 8.64 -6.29 1.11
CA LYS A 193 8.81 -6.39 2.56
C LYS A 193 7.45 -6.49 3.22
N ILE A 194 7.36 -7.30 4.28
CA ILE A 194 6.19 -7.34 5.17
C ILE A 194 6.51 -6.46 6.35
N VAL A 195 5.70 -5.45 6.60
CA VAL A 195 5.96 -4.43 7.61
C VAL A 195 4.79 -4.31 8.58
N GLU A 196 5.07 -3.98 9.83
CA GLU A 196 4.04 -3.61 10.78
C GLU A 196 3.41 -2.27 10.35
N GLY A 197 2.08 -2.28 10.16
CA GLY A 197 1.30 -1.13 9.74
C GLY A 197 0.44 -0.56 10.86
N ASP A 198 -0.13 0.63 10.63
CA ASP A 198 -1.17 1.16 11.49
C ASP A 198 -2.56 0.66 11.08
N SER A 199 -3.42 0.32 12.04
CA SER A 199 -4.78 -0.14 11.75
C SER A 199 -5.76 1.01 11.44
N GLY A 200 -5.36 2.25 11.70
CA GLY A 200 -6.11 3.46 11.37
C GLY A 200 -7.58 3.43 11.76
N SER A 201 -8.44 3.94 10.88
CA SER A 201 -9.91 3.96 11.04
C SER A 201 -10.56 2.57 11.01
N MET A 202 -9.87 1.56 10.46
CA MET A 202 -10.34 0.16 10.48
C MET A 202 -10.48 -0.35 11.90
N GLY A 203 -9.58 0.07 12.79
CA GLY A 203 -9.45 -0.41 14.15
C GLY A 203 -8.80 -1.80 14.19
N GLY A 204 -8.62 -2.37 15.38
CA GLY A 204 -8.03 -3.68 15.54
C GLY A 204 -6.75 -3.68 16.38
N ARG A 205 -6.14 -4.86 16.53
CA ARG A 205 -4.99 -5.06 17.42
C ARG A 205 -3.67 -5.19 16.69
N LYS A 206 -3.70 -5.68 15.44
CA LYS A 206 -2.51 -6.04 14.67
C LYS A 206 -2.77 -5.81 13.19
N SER A 207 -1.80 -5.26 12.51
CA SER A 207 -1.86 -5.00 11.08
C SER A 207 -0.48 -5.20 10.46
N HIS A 208 -0.44 -5.82 9.28
CA HIS A 208 0.76 -5.88 8.45
C HIS A 208 0.43 -5.50 7.01
N GLU A 209 1.41 -4.89 6.38
CA GLU A 209 1.35 -4.46 5.00
C GLU A 209 2.44 -5.16 4.19
N PHE A 210 2.08 -5.57 2.97
CA PHE A 210 3.00 -6.11 1.97
C PHE A 210 3.38 -4.97 1.03
N ILE A 211 4.63 -4.52 1.14
CA ILE A 211 5.14 -3.34 0.43
C ILE A 211 6.09 -3.81 -0.66
N ALA A 212 5.67 -3.72 -1.92
CA ALA A 212 6.53 -3.95 -3.08
C ALA A 212 7.57 -2.81 -3.18
N LEU A 213 8.85 -3.15 -3.15
CA LEU A 213 9.92 -2.16 -3.14
C LEU A 213 9.96 -1.38 -4.47
N SER A 214 9.93 -0.04 -4.39
CA SER A 214 9.96 0.85 -5.56
C SER A 214 10.32 2.27 -5.15
N GLU A 215 11.26 2.89 -5.85
CA GLU A 215 11.64 4.31 -5.66
C GLU A 215 10.47 5.29 -5.89
N THR A 216 9.51 4.88 -6.72
CA THR A 216 8.30 5.67 -7.03
C THR A 216 7.16 5.41 -6.05
N GLY A 217 7.35 4.54 -5.05
CA GLY A 217 6.36 4.25 -4.03
C GLY A 217 6.03 5.47 -3.16
N GLU A 218 4.77 5.58 -2.72
CA GLU A 218 4.32 6.66 -1.83
C GLU A 218 4.64 6.35 -0.37
N GLY A 219 4.56 5.09 0.05
CA GLY A 219 4.85 4.66 1.41
C GLY A 219 6.36 4.63 1.69
N VAL A 220 6.74 5.10 2.85
CA VAL A 220 8.08 4.96 3.40
C VAL A 220 8.05 3.86 4.45
N ILE A 221 9.01 2.95 4.37
CA ILE A 221 9.21 1.91 5.37
C ILE A 221 10.57 2.07 6.03
N LEU A 222 10.61 1.77 7.32
CA LEU A 222 11.84 1.72 8.10
C LEU A 222 12.10 0.27 8.52
N TYR A 223 13.27 -0.24 8.26
CA TYR A 223 13.64 -1.63 8.50
C TYR A 223 15.10 -1.75 8.87
N THR A 224 15.50 -2.89 9.42
CA THR A 224 16.91 -3.24 9.66
C THR A 224 17.29 -4.50 8.90
N ASP A 225 18.55 -4.62 8.47
CA ASP A 225 19.08 -5.85 7.87
C ASP A 225 19.48 -6.90 8.93
N SER A 226 19.48 -6.53 10.19
CA SER A 226 19.97 -7.38 11.29
C SER A 226 18.87 -8.19 11.96
N SER A 227 17.59 -7.94 11.63
CA SER A 227 16.43 -8.67 12.13
C SER A 227 15.25 -8.53 11.17
N ASP A 228 14.12 -9.17 11.52
CA ASP A 228 12.87 -9.04 10.79
C ASP A 228 12.09 -7.75 11.12
N TYR A 229 12.69 -6.82 11.91
CA TYR A 229 12.02 -5.57 12.21
C TYR A 229 11.85 -4.72 10.95
N ALA A 230 10.59 -4.45 10.62
CA ALA A 230 10.18 -3.54 9.57
C ALA A 230 8.81 -2.94 9.91
N ALA A 231 8.65 -1.64 9.71
CA ALA A 231 7.41 -0.92 9.97
C ALA A 231 7.22 0.23 8.97
N THR A 232 5.97 0.67 8.77
CA THR A 232 5.71 1.93 8.07
C THR A 232 6.27 3.10 8.89
N ASP A 233 6.55 4.24 8.25
CA ASP A 233 7.00 5.46 8.94
C ASP A 233 5.95 5.96 9.96
N GLU A 234 4.67 5.66 9.74
CA GLU A 234 3.57 5.93 10.66
C GLU A 234 3.67 5.12 11.95
N LYS A 235 4.24 3.89 11.89
CA LYS A 235 4.27 2.94 13.01
C LYS A 235 5.67 2.75 13.60
N ALA A 236 6.71 3.03 12.83
CA ALA A 236 8.08 2.76 13.20
C ALA A 236 8.47 3.38 14.54
N ARG A 237 9.19 2.59 15.35
CA ARG A 237 9.70 2.99 16.64
C ARG A 237 11.23 2.90 16.65
N PHE A 238 11.86 3.70 17.50
CA PHE A 238 13.29 3.71 17.66
C PHE A 238 13.70 3.73 19.13
N LYS A 239 14.90 3.24 19.42
CA LYS A 239 15.46 3.24 20.76
C LYS A 239 16.00 4.63 21.10
N GLN A 240 15.57 5.15 22.24
CA GLN A 240 16.04 6.42 22.75
C GLN A 240 17.08 6.19 23.85
N GLU A 241 18.08 7.05 23.89
CA GLU A 241 19.09 7.07 24.96
C GLU A 241 18.93 8.35 25.77
N PHE A 242 18.95 8.22 27.08
CA PHE A 242 18.79 9.32 28.00
C PHE A 242 20.04 9.47 28.85
N VAL A 243 20.44 10.73 29.12
CA VAL A 243 21.54 11.04 30.03
C VAL A 243 20.94 11.41 31.38
N ASP A 244 21.43 10.82 32.46
CA ASP A 244 21.01 11.16 33.81
C ASP A 244 21.75 12.43 34.26
N GLU A 245 21.00 13.51 34.47
CA GLU A 245 21.50 14.80 34.91
C GLU A 245 20.78 15.26 36.15
N SER A 246 21.48 16.06 36.99
CA SER A 246 20.85 16.74 38.11
C SER A 246 19.97 17.91 37.63
N GLU A 247 18.83 18.09 38.27
CA GLU A 247 17.95 19.22 37.99
C GLU A 247 18.59 20.55 38.42
N LYS A 248 18.46 21.54 37.51
CA LYS A 248 18.89 22.92 37.76
C LYS A 248 17.68 23.81 38.04
N GLU A 249 17.89 25.00 38.58
CA GLU A 249 16.83 25.97 38.81
C GLU A 249 16.24 26.49 37.48
N LEU A 250 14.93 26.68 37.47
CA LEU A 250 14.20 27.23 36.33
C LEU A 250 14.67 28.67 36.05
N GLU A 251 15.04 28.98 34.82
CA GLU A 251 15.56 30.28 34.43
C GLU A 251 14.77 30.84 33.23
N LEU A 252 14.26 32.07 33.34
CA LEU A 252 13.63 32.78 32.22
C LEU A 252 14.72 33.53 31.44
N VAL A 253 14.84 33.24 30.15
CA VAL A 253 15.84 33.82 29.25
C VAL A 253 15.19 34.58 28.09
N GLU A 254 15.80 35.72 27.73
CA GLU A 254 15.34 36.51 26.61
C GLU A 254 15.91 35.95 25.30
N THR A 255 15.04 35.76 24.29
CA THR A 255 15.35 35.15 23.00
C THR A 255 14.68 35.94 21.86
N VAL A 256 15.01 37.20 21.75
CA VAL A 256 14.36 38.15 20.82
C VAL A 256 14.41 37.68 19.37
N GLY A 257 13.24 37.51 18.78
CA GLY A 257 13.09 37.12 17.36
C GLY A 257 13.55 35.70 17.04
N LYS A 258 13.73 34.83 18.05
CA LYS A 258 14.11 33.44 17.89
C LYS A 258 12.87 32.56 18.09
N THR A 259 12.38 31.96 17.01
CA THR A 259 11.10 31.23 16.98
C THR A 259 11.26 29.76 16.61
N THR A 260 12.37 29.37 15.99
CA THR A 260 12.64 27.96 15.63
C THR A 260 13.61 27.32 16.62
N ILE A 261 13.54 25.99 16.75
CA ILE A 261 14.45 25.22 17.62
C ILE A 261 15.91 25.49 17.26
N GLU A 262 16.25 25.55 15.97
CA GLU A 262 17.61 25.78 15.49
C GLU A 262 18.14 27.17 15.89
N GLU A 263 17.28 28.21 15.79
CA GLU A 263 17.64 29.57 16.18
C GLU A 263 17.87 29.70 17.69
N VAL A 264 16.97 29.11 18.50
CA VAL A 264 17.06 29.16 19.96
C VAL A 264 18.22 28.30 20.46
N SER A 265 18.41 27.09 19.93
CA SER A 265 19.52 26.18 20.20
C SER A 265 20.87 26.86 19.94
N SER A 266 21.03 27.48 18.78
CA SER A 266 22.26 28.23 18.41
C SER A 266 22.48 29.42 19.32
N TYR A 267 21.43 30.17 19.66
CA TYR A 267 21.53 31.37 20.53
C TYR A 267 21.90 31.03 21.95
N LEU A 268 21.29 29.97 22.52
CA LEU A 268 21.52 29.53 23.91
C LEU A 268 22.73 28.59 24.04
N SER A 269 23.31 28.14 22.93
CA SER A 269 24.35 27.09 22.90
C SER A 269 23.91 25.80 23.61
N GLU A 270 22.65 25.40 23.42
CA GLU A 270 22.07 24.17 23.96
C GLU A 270 21.78 23.18 22.86
N ASP A 271 21.95 21.87 23.11
CA ASP A 271 21.60 20.82 22.14
C ASP A 271 20.08 20.75 21.95
N SER A 272 19.62 20.64 20.71
CA SER A 272 18.20 20.54 20.35
C SER A 272 17.47 19.40 21.07
N LYS A 273 18.17 18.36 21.50
CA LYS A 273 17.63 17.26 22.32
C LYS A 273 17.08 17.72 23.66
N HIS A 274 17.61 18.81 24.21
CA HIS A 274 17.17 19.39 25.48
C HIS A 274 16.02 20.39 25.31
N PHE A 275 15.30 20.36 24.20
CA PHE A 275 14.13 21.19 23.97
C PHE A 275 12.85 20.37 24.03
N ALA A 276 11.78 20.94 24.57
CA ALA A 276 10.43 20.47 24.34
C ALA A 276 9.74 21.40 23.34
N LYS A 277 9.60 20.92 22.12
CA LYS A 277 8.94 21.61 21.00
C LYS A 277 7.43 21.44 21.12
N ALA A 278 6.69 22.55 21.06
CA ALA A 278 5.24 22.56 21.00
C ALA A 278 4.76 22.33 19.57
N VAL A 279 3.73 21.52 19.40
CA VAL A 279 2.91 21.41 18.18
C VAL A 279 1.49 21.78 18.56
N ASP A 280 1.04 22.92 18.06
CA ASP A 280 -0.22 23.57 18.45
C ASP A 280 -1.33 23.09 17.50
N LEU A 281 -2.30 22.30 18.01
CA LEU A 281 -3.31 21.58 17.24
C LEU A 281 -4.72 21.92 17.70
N LYS A 282 -5.66 21.73 16.78
CA LYS A 282 -7.11 21.75 17.03
C LYS A 282 -7.68 20.40 16.64
N VAL A 283 -8.35 19.71 17.56
CA VAL A 283 -8.94 18.40 17.36
C VAL A 283 -10.41 18.46 17.71
N LYS A 284 -11.30 18.19 16.74
CA LYS A 284 -12.76 18.38 16.87
C LYS A 284 -13.16 19.79 17.35
N GLY A 285 -12.38 20.79 16.95
CA GLY A 285 -12.57 22.18 17.37
C GLY A 285 -11.97 22.57 18.71
N GLU A 286 -11.44 21.62 19.50
CA GLU A 286 -10.83 21.86 20.80
C GLU A 286 -9.29 21.95 20.69
N PRO A 287 -8.64 22.89 21.41
CA PRO A 287 -7.20 23.07 21.34
C PRO A 287 -6.45 21.96 22.09
N ILE A 288 -5.42 21.44 21.47
CA ILE A 288 -4.47 20.47 22.05
C ILE A 288 -3.05 20.95 21.73
N ILE A 289 -2.15 20.90 22.71
CA ILE A 289 -0.74 21.14 22.48
C ILE A 289 0.03 19.85 22.77
N ALA A 290 0.75 19.35 21.76
CA ALA A 290 1.62 18.19 21.90
C ALA A 290 3.08 18.63 22.02
N PHE A 291 3.76 18.18 23.08
CA PHE A 291 5.18 18.45 23.31
C PHE A 291 6.02 17.22 22.94
N VAL A 292 7.04 17.44 22.10
CA VAL A 292 8.00 16.43 21.64
C VAL A 292 9.43 16.96 21.75
N PRO A 293 10.48 16.11 21.82
CA PRO A 293 11.87 16.57 21.82
C PRO A 293 12.18 17.43 20.60
N GLY A 294 13.01 18.47 20.79
CA GLY A 294 13.28 19.46 19.76
C GLY A 294 14.03 18.92 18.53
N ASP A 295 14.76 17.81 18.67
CA ASP A 295 15.44 17.11 17.57
C ASP A 295 14.54 16.11 16.82
N ARG A 296 13.27 16.01 17.21
CA ARG A 296 12.28 15.06 16.70
C ARG A 296 11.04 15.75 16.13
N GLU A 297 10.34 15.03 15.27
CA GLU A 297 9.06 15.47 14.73
C GLU A 297 7.90 14.66 15.35
N LEU A 298 6.78 15.36 15.57
CA LEU A 298 5.52 14.70 15.93
C LEU A 298 5.07 13.80 14.79
N ASN A 299 4.76 12.56 15.11
CA ASN A 299 4.12 11.64 14.19
C ASN A 299 2.60 11.80 14.26
N MET A 300 2.01 12.41 13.23
CA MET A 300 0.57 12.68 13.19
C MET A 300 -0.26 11.41 13.20
N ALA A 301 0.17 10.33 12.55
CA ALA A 301 -0.56 9.06 12.54
C ALA A 301 -0.63 8.45 13.94
N LYS A 302 0.48 8.46 14.69
CA LYS A 302 0.50 8.01 16.10
C LYS A 302 -0.41 8.87 16.99
N LEU A 303 -0.40 10.18 16.79
CA LEU A 303 -1.28 11.10 17.54
C LEU A 303 -2.76 10.82 17.24
N ILE A 304 -3.14 10.70 15.97
CA ILE A 304 -4.50 10.40 15.50
C ILE A 304 -4.97 9.06 16.08
N SER A 305 -4.11 8.05 16.01
CA SER A 305 -4.38 6.72 16.58
C SER A 305 -4.59 6.78 18.10
N TYR A 306 -3.74 7.53 18.81
CA TYR A 306 -3.88 7.74 20.25
C TYR A 306 -5.19 8.43 20.63
N LEU A 307 -5.53 9.51 19.92
CA LEU A 307 -6.75 10.30 20.16
C LEU A 307 -8.02 9.60 19.67
N ARG A 308 -7.89 8.58 18.81
CA ARG A 308 -9.01 7.86 18.17
C ARG A 308 -9.97 8.78 17.42
N VAL A 309 -9.42 9.68 16.65
CA VAL A 309 -10.16 10.64 15.82
C VAL A 309 -9.84 10.44 14.33
N PRO A 310 -10.74 10.79 13.41
CA PRO A 310 -10.41 10.84 11.99
C PRO A 310 -9.37 11.94 11.69
N GLU A 311 -8.50 11.70 10.70
CA GLU A 311 -7.45 12.64 10.29
C GLU A 311 -7.98 14.04 9.96
N HIS A 312 -9.12 14.10 9.27
CA HIS A 312 -9.72 15.37 8.85
C HIS A 312 -10.29 16.22 10.01
N GLU A 313 -10.35 15.68 11.23
CA GLU A 313 -10.74 16.42 12.44
C GLU A 313 -9.54 17.02 13.19
N VAL A 314 -8.32 16.84 12.64
CA VAL A 314 -7.09 17.39 13.23
C VAL A 314 -6.55 18.48 12.31
N GLU A 315 -6.43 19.69 12.83
CA GLU A 315 -5.91 20.87 12.14
C GLU A 315 -4.84 21.57 13.00
N MET A 316 -3.99 22.39 12.37
CA MET A 316 -3.10 23.26 13.11
C MET A 316 -3.87 24.45 13.65
N LEU A 317 -3.57 24.91 14.88
CA LEU A 317 -4.05 26.18 15.38
C LEU A 317 -3.46 27.34 14.55
N ASP A 318 -4.25 28.38 14.35
CA ASP A 318 -3.75 29.62 13.77
C ASP A 318 -3.09 30.54 14.80
N ASP A 319 -2.41 31.59 14.33
CA ASP A 319 -1.65 32.51 15.18
C ASP A 319 -2.53 33.21 16.24
N GLU A 320 -3.78 33.53 15.93
CA GLU A 320 -4.72 34.17 16.86
C GLU A 320 -5.19 33.22 17.95
N GLU A 321 -5.45 31.96 17.58
CA GLU A 321 -5.80 30.88 18.51
C GLU A 321 -4.63 30.58 19.46
N ILE A 322 -3.40 30.51 18.94
CA ILE A 322 -2.18 30.31 19.75
C ILE A 322 -2.01 31.46 20.74
N GLU A 323 -2.11 32.72 20.28
CA GLU A 323 -1.94 33.89 21.14
C GLU A 323 -3.02 33.96 22.25
N LYS A 324 -4.23 33.52 21.96
CA LYS A 324 -5.32 33.45 22.94
C LYS A 324 -5.03 32.44 24.06
N ILE A 325 -4.44 31.27 23.73
CA ILE A 325 -4.18 30.18 24.66
C ILE A 325 -2.90 30.43 25.48
N THR A 326 -1.85 30.92 24.82
CA THR A 326 -0.54 31.12 25.43
C THR A 326 -0.31 32.54 25.96
N GLY A 327 -0.90 33.53 25.27
CA GLY A 327 -0.61 34.95 25.44
C GLY A 327 0.66 35.40 24.76
N ALA A 328 1.19 34.60 23.85
CA ALA A 328 2.41 34.84 23.08
C ALA A 328 2.20 34.49 21.60
N LYS A 329 3.02 35.06 20.73
CA LYS A 329 3.07 34.69 19.32
C LYS A 329 3.54 33.25 19.13
N ALA A 330 3.17 32.65 18.01
CA ALA A 330 3.68 31.34 17.59
C ALA A 330 5.22 31.28 17.69
N GLY A 331 5.75 30.11 18.10
CA GLY A 331 7.16 29.89 18.37
C GLY A 331 7.62 30.17 19.81
N PHE A 332 6.70 30.61 20.70
CA PHE A 332 6.96 30.81 22.13
C PHE A 332 6.01 30.00 23.02
N THR A 333 5.29 29.05 22.44
CA THR A 333 4.40 28.13 23.17
C THR A 333 5.21 27.22 24.09
N GLY A 334 4.80 27.13 25.35
CA GLY A 334 5.41 26.27 26.35
C GLY A 334 4.39 25.67 27.30
N PRO A 335 4.77 24.65 28.08
CA PRO A 335 3.86 23.95 28.97
C PRO A 335 3.61 24.66 30.31
N ILE A 336 4.35 25.74 30.63
CA ILE A 336 4.30 26.47 31.92
C ILE A 336 3.39 27.69 31.75
N ASP A 337 2.46 27.90 32.69
CA ASP A 337 1.58 29.08 32.77
C ASP A 337 0.71 29.32 31.54
N LEU A 338 0.13 28.27 30.94
CA LEU A 338 -0.86 28.38 29.88
C LEU A 338 -2.09 29.16 30.40
N LYS A 339 -2.62 30.09 29.59
CA LYS A 339 -3.70 30.99 29.99
C LYS A 339 -5.11 30.41 29.69
N GLY A 340 -5.22 29.51 28.76
CA GLY A 340 -6.48 28.88 28.34
C GLY A 340 -6.63 27.46 28.88
N GLU A 341 -7.86 26.96 28.86
CA GLU A 341 -8.10 25.53 29.02
C GLU A 341 -7.65 24.84 27.72
N VAL A 342 -6.57 24.08 27.82
CA VAL A 342 -5.98 23.34 26.70
C VAL A 342 -5.50 21.98 27.18
N ARG A 343 -5.75 20.94 26.40
CA ARG A 343 -5.23 19.60 26.68
C ARG A 343 -3.75 19.55 26.29
N VAL A 344 -2.91 19.21 27.24
CA VAL A 344 -1.45 19.10 27.05
C VAL A 344 -1.06 17.63 26.94
N LEU A 345 -0.48 17.24 25.80
CA LEU A 345 0.10 15.93 25.60
C LEU A 345 1.62 16.04 25.65
N VAL A 346 2.26 15.08 26.30
CA VAL A 346 3.72 15.06 26.47
C VAL A 346 4.24 13.70 26.04
N ASP A 347 5.15 13.67 25.05
CA ASP A 347 5.83 12.42 24.71
C ASP A 347 6.61 11.88 25.91
N ALA A 348 6.52 10.57 26.15
CA ALA A 348 7.13 9.92 27.32
C ALA A 348 8.64 10.16 27.44
N SER A 349 9.34 10.44 26.35
CA SER A 349 10.76 10.77 26.36
C SER A 349 11.06 12.04 27.15
N LEU A 350 10.20 13.06 27.06
CA LEU A 350 10.38 14.32 27.78
C LEU A 350 10.31 14.17 29.31
N THR A 351 9.69 13.12 29.81
CA THR A 351 9.67 12.82 31.25
C THR A 351 11.02 12.33 31.76
N LYS A 352 11.91 11.91 30.86
CA LYS A 352 13.25 11.37 31.16
C LYS A 352 14.38 12.36 30.86
N ILE A 353 14.09 13.41 30.10
CA ILE A 353 15.06 14.45 29.74
C ILE A 353 14.98 15.54 30.85
N LYS A 354 16.11 15.88 31.43
CA LYS A 354 16.21 16.94 32.46
C LYS A 354 16.65 18.25 31.85
N ASN A 355 16.30 19.34 32.53
CA ASN A 355 16.75 20.70 32.21
C ASN A 355 16.34 21.16 30.79
N LEU A 356 15.08 20.90 30.41
CA LEU A 356 14.54 21.26 29.13
C LEU A 356 14.51 22.77 28.88
N VAL A 357 14.68 23.16 27.64
CA VAL A 357 14.32 24.49 27.11
C VAL A 357 12.91 24.43 26.54
N VAL A 358 12.04 25.31 27.03
CA VAL A 358 10.63 25.37 26.61
C VAL A 358 10.21 26.82 26.31
N GLY A 359 9.21 27.04 25.50
CA GLY A 359 8.59 28.34 25.32
C GLY A 359 8.09 28.89 26.70
N ALA A 360 8.11 30.20 26.87
CA ALA A 360 7.70 30.81 28.12
C ALA A 360 6.27 31.39 28.10
N ASN A 361 5.47 31.11 27.04
CA ASN A 361 4.16 31.74 26.84
C ASN A 361 4.22 33.28 26.93
N LYS A 362 5.38 33.80 26.55
CA LYS A 362 5.70 35.23 26.51
C LYS A 362 6.56 35.49 25.28
N THR A 363 6.10 36.34 24.41
CA THR A 363 6.81 36.67 23.16
C THR A 363 8.26 37.12 23.45
N ASN A 364 9.22 36.53 22.73
CA ASN A 364 10.67 36.71 22.88
C ASN A 364 11.29 36.11 24.13
N TYR A 365 10.66 35.16 24.80
CA TYR A 365 11.20 34.50 25.98
C TYR A 365 11.04 32.98 25.95
N HIS A 366 12.02 32.28 26.50
CA HIS A 366 12.01 30.86 26.80
C HIS A 366 12.40 30.60 28.27
N TYR A 367 11.97 29.46 28.81
CA TYR A 367 12.53 28.94 30.05
C TYR A 367 13.64 27.94 29.75
N LYS A 368 14.74 28.02 30.53
CA LYS A 368 15.76 26.97 30.65
C LYS A 368 15.53 26.17 31.90
N ASN A 369 16.02 24.94 31.88
CA ASN A 369 16.02 24.03 33.02
C ASN A 369 14.60 23.65 33.52
N ALA A 370 13.61 23.63 32.62
CA ALA A 370 12.29 23.12 32.93
C ALA A 370 12.30 21.59 33.05
N ASN A 371 11.63 21.08 34.09
CA ASN A 371 11.58 19.64 34.37
C ASN A 371 10.13 19.18 34.50
N PHE A 372 9.79 18.06 33.82
CA PHE A 372 8.50 17.44 33.96
C PHE A 372 8.25 16.98 35.41
N GLY A 373 7.03 17.18 35.89
CA GLY A 373 6.63 16.84 37.27
C GLY A 373 7.07 17.85 38.34
N ARG A 374 7.98 18.81 38.01
CA ARG A 374 8.36 19.91 38.88
C ARG A 374 7.78 21.26 38.41
N ASP A 375 7.98 21.59 37.15
CA ASP A 375 7.64 22.90 36.57
C ASP A 375 6.41 22.84 35.67
N PHE A 376 6.12 21.68 35.10
CA PHE A 376 4.94 21.43 34.26
C PHE A 376 4.49 19.99 34.35
N GLU A 377 3.23 19.77 33.99
CA GLU A 377 2.59 18.47 33.90
C GLU A 377 1.82 18.38 32.56
N GLY A 378 1.41 17.17 32.17
CA GLY A 378 0.61 16.88 31.01
C GLY A 378 0.27 15.40 30.90
N GLU A 379 -0.61 15.05 30.01
CA GLU A 379 -0.95 13.67 29.70
C GLU A 379 0.21 13.01 28.95
N VAL A 380 0.84 12.02 29.58
CA VAL A 380 2.00 11.33 29.00
C VAL A 380 1.55 10.31 27.96
N VAL A 381 2.06 10.42 26.75
CA VAL A 381 1.82 9.49 25.64
C VAL A 381 3.11 8.71 25.37
N GLU A 382 3.01 7.38 25.27
CA GLU A 382 4.18 6.50 25.22
C GLU A 382 5.09 6.75 24.00
N ASP A 383 4.50 7.04 22.85
CA ASP A 383 5.24 7.24 21.59
C ASP A 383 4.45 8.16 20.64
N LEU A 384 4.95 9.37 20.47
CA LEU A 384 4.45 10.37 19.51
C LEU A 384 5.49 10.72 18.42
N LEU A 385 6.65 10.04 18.40
CA LEU A 385 7.79 10.49 17.62
C LEU A 385 7.90 9.78 16.27
N THR A 386 8.35 10.54 15.27
CA THR A 386 8.73 10.01 13.97
C THR A 386 10.13 9.39 14.04
N ALA A 387 10.22 8.09 13.71
CA ALA A 387 11.50 7.43 13.49
C ALA A 387 12.08 7.82 12.12
N LYS A 388 13.41 7.79 11.99
CA LYS A 388 14.10 8.14 10.74
C LYS A 388 15.25 7.20 10.44
N GLU A 389 15.69 7.20 9.20
CA GLU A 389 16.90 6.50 8.80
C GLU A 389 18.10 6.92 9.67
N GLY A 390 18.90 5.95 10.10
CA GLY A 390 20.03 6.14 11.00
C GLY A 390 19.70 5.99 12.48
N ASP A 391 18.42 5.93 12.88
CA ASP A 391 18.05 5.62 14.26
C ASP A 391 18.34 4.15 14.59
N MET A 392 18.54 3.84 15.88
CA MET A 392 18.58 2.47 16.36
C MET A 392 17.16 1.91 16.44
N ALA A 393 16.90 0.75 15.83
CA ALA A 393 15.62 0.07 15.94
C ALA A 393 15.18 -0.10 17.41
N TYR A 394 13.89 -0.04 17.67
CA TYR A 394 13.34 -0.10 19.04
C TYR A 394 13.78 -1.34 19.82
N ASP A 395 13.86 -2.47 19.17
CA ASP A 395 14.31 -3.75 19.75
C ASP A 395 15.83 -3.84 19.92
N GLY A 396 16.58 -2.81 19.47
CA GLY A 396 18.04 -2.78 19.51
C GLY A 396 18.72 -3.67 18.48
N SER A 397 17.99 -4.20 17.51
CA SER A 397 18.48 -5.17 16.53
C SER A 397 19.42 -4.58 15.48
N GLY A 398 19.39 -3.26 15.25
CA GLY A 398 20.27 -2.61 14.26
C GLY A 398 19.84 -1.19 13.90
N ILE A 399 20.60 -0.58 13.02
CA ILE A 399 20.30 0.76 12.51
C ILE A 399 19.21 0.68 11.47
N LEU A 400 18.23 1.59 11.57
CA LEU A 400 17.12 1.70 10.63
C LEU A 400 17.61 2.24 9.27
N LYS A 401 17.15 1.59 8.22
CA LYS A 401 17.24 2.02 6.82
C LYS A 401 15.86 2.42 6.34
N ALA A 402 15.80 3.39 5.44
CA ALA A 402 14.57 3.78 4.79
C ALA A 402 14.51 3.19 3.36
N ALA A 403 13.32 2.74 2.96
CA ALA A 403 13.01 2.41 1.57
C ALA A 403 11.62 2.94 1.23
N ARG A 404 11.37 3.12 -0.07
CA ARG A 404 10.03 3.43 -0.56
C ARG A 404 9.40 2.20 -1.20
N GLY A 405 8.07 2.16 -1.20
CA GLY A 405 7.38 1.06 -1.83
C GLY A 405 5.91 1.34 -2.08
N ILE A 406 5.30 0.39 -2.76
CA ILE A 406 3.90 0.38 -3.13
C ILE A 406 3.21 -0.68 -2.27
N GLU A 407 2.24 -0.29 -1.47
CA GLU A 407 1.41 -1.23 -0.70
C GLU A 407 0.56 -2.05 -1.67
N VAL A 408 0.86 -3.35 -1.80
CA VAL A 408 0.15 -4.28 -2.68
C VAL A 408 -0.86 -5.16 -1.95
N GLY A 409 -0.72 -5.27 -0.63
CA GLY A 409 -1.66 -6.00 0.22
C GLY A 409 -1.55 -5.61 1.68
N ASN A 410 -2.62 -5.85 2.42
CA ASN A 410 -2.67 -5.64 3.85
C ASN A 410 -3.53 -6.70 4.54
N ILE A 411 -3.23 -6.94 5.81
CA ILE A 411 -3.95 -7.89 6.66
C ILE A 411 -4.17 -7.27 8.04
N PHE A 412 -5.40 -7.39 8.57
CA PHE A 412 -5.83 -6.76 9.81
C PHE A 412 -6.53 -7.75 10.74
N GLN A 413 -6.25 -7.66 12.03
CA GLN A 413 -7.08 -8.25 13.09
C GLN A 413 -8.10 -7.21 13.56
N LEU A 414 -9.35 -7.28 13.08
CA LEU A 414 -10.41 -6.32 13.40
C LEU A 414 -11.00 -6.52 14.80
N GLY A 415 -11.04 -7.78 15.29
CA GLY A 415 -11.73 -8.15 16.53
C GLY A 415 -13.25 -8.13 16.39
N GLU A 416 -13.96 -7.58 17.34
CA GLU A 416 -15.43 -7.64 17.48
C GLU A 416 -16.17 -6.42 16.91
N LYS A 417 -15.46 -5.40 16.50
CA LYS A 417 -16.01 -4.08 16.13
C LYS A 417 -17.21 -4.15 15.18
N TYR A 418 -17.09 -4.91 14.09
CA TYR A 418 -18.15 -5.00 13.06
C TYR A 418 -19.23 -5.98 13.45
N SER A 419 -18.89 -7.10 14.07
CA SER A 419 -19.86 -8.09 14.53
C SER A 419 -20.75 -7.54 15.64
N GLU A 420 -20.21 -6.77 16.59
CA GLU A 420 -21.01 -6.09 17.62
C GLU A 420 -21.92 -5.03 17.01
N SER A 421 -21.37 -4.14 16.18
CA SER A 421 -22.11 -2.99 15.62
C SER A 421 -23.23 -3.42 14.65
N LEU A 422 -23.07 -4.55 13.94
CA LEU A 422 -24.10 -5.11 13.06
C LEU A 422 -24.95 -6.19 13.74
N GLU A 423 -24.74 -6.48 15.04
CA GLU A 423 -25.45 -7.52 15.79
C GLU A 423 -25.28 -8.92 15.18
N ALA A 424 -24.07 -9.24 14.72
CA ALA A 424 -23.71 -10.52 14.15
C ALA A 424 -23.14 -11.47 15.23
N TYR A 425 -23.91 -12.46 15.65
CA TYR A 425 -23.60 -13.35 16.76
C TYR A 425 -23.77 -14.82 16.38
N PHE A 426 -22.98 -15.68 17.04
CA PHE A 426 -23.14 -17.13 17.00
C PHE A 426 -23.38 -17.68 18.42
N LEU A 427 -23.85 -18.92 18.52
CA LEU A 427 -23.97 -19.63 19.79
C LEU A 427 -22.69 -20.44 20.06
N ASP A 428 -22.07 -20.21 21.21
CA ASP A 428 -20.92 -20.97 21.69
C ASP A 428 -21.34 -22.40 22.12
N GLU A 429 -20.41 -23.21 22.61
CA GLU A 429 -20.65 -24.59 23.06
C GLU A 429 -21.61 -24.69 24.25
N ASN A 430 -21.80 -23.61 24.99
CA ASN A 430 -22.72 -23.51 26.14
C ASN A 430 -24.07 -22.89 25.73
N GLY A 431 -24.30 -22.60 24.46
CA GLY A 431 -25.50 -21.97 23.96
C GLY A 431 -25.61 -20.48 24.25
N LYS A 432 -24.48 -19.81 24.62
CA LYS A 432 -24.43 -18.38 24.86
C LYS A 432 -24.08 -17.64 23.56
N GLN A 433 -24.75 -16.52 23.31
CA GLN A 433 -24.41 -15.63 22.18
C GLN A 433 -23.04 -14.97 22.38
N GLN A 434 -22.21 -15.03 21.34
CA GLN A 434 -20.90 -14.39 21.24
C GLN A 434 -20.78 -13.64 19.89
N PRO A 435 -20.11 -12.47 19.84
CA PRO A 435 -19.79 -11.82 18.59
C PRO A 435 -18.71 -12.61 17.86
N PHE A 436 -18.70 -12.56 16.52
CA PHE A 436 -17.59 -13.10 15.74
C PHE A 436 -16.33 -12.27 15.94
N ILE A 437 -15.19 -12.94 16.04
CA ILE A 437 -13.88 -12.29 16.04
C ILE A 437 -13.41 -12.26 14.59
N MET A 438 -13.20 -11.06 14.02
CA MET A 438 -13.03 -10.87 12.59
C MET A 438 -11.60 -10.46 12.21
N GLY A 439 -11.17 -10.91 11.03
CA GLY A 439 -10.02 -10.39 10.30
C GLY A 439 -10.43 -9.83 8.94
N SER A 440 -9.64 -8.92 8.39
CA SER A 440 -9.81 -8.35 7.05
C SER A 440 -8.49 -8.38 6.29
N TYR A 441 -8.52 -8.78 5.02
CA TYR A 441 -7.31 -9.11 4.25
C TYR A 441 -7.46 -8.66 2.80
N GLY A 442 -6.72 -7.64 2.36
CA GLY A 442 -6.83 -7.02 1.04
C GLY A 442 -5.61 -7.23 0.14
N ILE A 443 -5.83 -7.54 -1.14
CA ILE A 443 -4.80 -7.49 -2.20
C ILE A 443 -5.30 -6.56 -3.31
N GLY A 444 -4.52 -5.52 -3.61
CA GLY A 444 -4.78 -4.63 -4.75
C GLY A 444 -4.38 -5.29 -6.06
N ILE A 445 -5.30 -5.94 -6.77
CA ILE A 445 -5.02 -6.66 -8.02
C ILE A 445 -4.47 -5.72 -9.10
N SER A 446 -5.16 -4.62 -9.37
CA SER A 446 -4.70 -3.61 -10.34
C SER A 446 -3.41 -2.90 -9.90
N ARG A 447 -3.25 -2.66 -8.59
CA ARG A 447 -2.04 -2.08 -8.02
C ARG A 447 -0.84 -3.02 -8.13
N SER A 448 -1.04 -4.34 -7.98
CA SER A 448 0.01 -5.34 -8.21
C SER A 448 0.54 -5.30 -9.64
N VAL A 449 -0.31 -5.06 -10.66
CA VAL A 449 0.15 -4.85 -12.05
C VAL A 449 1.10 -3.65 -12.13
N SER A 450 0.75 -2.53 -11.49
CA SER A 450 1.61 -1.33 -11.44
C SER A 450 2.94 -1.62 -10.75
N ALA A 451 2.91 -2.27 -9.60
CA ALA A 451 4.10 -2.60 -8.81
C ALA A 451 5.07 -3.52 -9.57
N ILE A 452 4.55 -4.53 -10.26
CA ILE A 452 5.36 -5.42 -11.11
C ILE A 452 6.07 -4.61 -12.20
N VAL A 453 5.39 -3.68 -12.87
CA VAL A 453 6.00 -2.87 -13.93
C VAL A 453 7.00 -1.87 -13.37
N GLU A 454 6.79 -1.33 -12.17
CA GLU A 454 7.78 -0.46 -11.50
C GLU A 454 9.08 -1.23 -11.19
N GLN A 455 9.00 -2.50 -10.83
CA GLN A 455 10.17 -3.33 -10.55
C GLN A 455 10.83 -3.91 -11.81
N TYR A 456 10.03 -4.19 -12.82
CA TYR A 456 10.45 -4.96 -14.00
C TYR A 456 10.23 -4.17 -15.29
N HIS A 457 11.13 -3.26 -15.58
CA HIS A 457 11.18 -2.51 -16.84
C HIS A 457 12.60 -2.11 -17.21
N ASP A 458 12.79 -1.69 -18.46
CA ASP A 458 13.99 -1.00 -18.95
C ASP A 458 13.57 0.16 -19.88
N ASP A 459 14.52 0.80 -20.53
CA ASP A 459 14.26 1.93 -21.44
C ASP A 459 13.40 1.57 -22.65
N LYS A 460 13.26 0.28 -22.98
CA LYS A 460 12.50 -0.22 -24.12
C LYS A 460 11.06 -0.61 -23.78
N GLY A 461 10.79 -0.93 -22.52
CA GLY A 461 9.48 -1.35 -22.07
C GLY A 461 9.49 -2.32 -20.90
N ILE A 462 8.44 -3.12 -20.78
CA ILE A 462 8.20 -4.00 -19.62
C ILE A 462 9.03 -5.29 -19.70
N LEU A 463 9.38 -5.85 -18.53
CA LEU A 463 10.12 -7.11 -18.33
C LEU A 463 9.29 -8.09 -17.50
N TRP A 464 8.11 -8.48 -17.98
CA TRP A 464 7.19 -9.31 -17.20
C TRP A 464 7.84 -10.58 -16.64
N PRO A 465 7.59 -10.94 -15.36
CA PRO A 465 7.69 -12.33 -14.90
C PRO A 465 6.79 -13.22 -15.77
N THR A 466 7.24 -14.42 -16.11
CA THR A 466 6.51 -15.32 -17.02
C THR A 466 5.11 -15.67 -16.51
N SER A 467 4.96 -15.80 -15.20
CA SER A 467 3.70 -16.13 -14.51
C SER A 467 2.58 -15.14 -14.76
N VAL A 468 2.90 -13.86 -14.92
CA VAL A 468 1.91 -12.77 -15.13
C VAL A 468 1.97 -12.14 -16.51
N ALA A 469 2.94 -12.52 -17.33
CA ALA A 469 3.06 -12.00 -18.71
C ALA A 469 1.78 -12.22 -19.52
N PRO A 470 1.33 -11.25 -20.34
CA PRO A 470 0.09 -11.38 -21.13
C PRO A 470 0.15 -12.57 -22.11
N PHE A 471 1.35 -12.91 -22.57
CA PHE A 471 1.70 -14.11 -23.32
C PHE A 471 3.08 -14.58 -22.87
N GLU A 472 3.31 -15.89 -22.88
CA GLU A 472 4.60 -16.47 -22.51
C GLU A 472 5.61 -16.34 -23.64
N ALA A 473 5.14 -16.47 -24.90
CA ALA A 473 5.99 -16.38 -26.06
C ALA A 473 5.37 -15.54 -27.19
N ILE A 474 6.24 -15.00 -28.04
CA ILE A 474 5.84 -14.36 -29.30
C ILE A 474 6.63 -14.92 -30.47
N VAL A 475 5.91 -15.24 -31.54
CA VAL A 475 6.48 -15.60 -32.86
C VAL A 475 6.30 -14.41 -33.78
N THR A 476 7.40 -13.83 -34.26
CA THR A 476 7.41 -12.67 -35.16
C THR A 476 7.79 -13.09 -36.57
N ILE A 477 6.86 -13.03 -37.52
CA ILE A 477 7.13 -13.24 -38.94
C ILE A 477 7.62 -11.92 -39.54
N ILE A 478 8.88 -11.86 -40.01
CA ILE A 478 9.45 -10.62 -40.56
C ILE A 478 8.71 -10.17 -41.80
N ASN A 479 8.49 -11.06 -42.76
CA ASN A 479 7.76 -10.75 -43.97
C ASN A 479 6.65 -11.77 -44.26
N PRO A 480 5.41 -11.48 -43.83
CA PRO A 480 4.27 -12.42 -44.03
C PRO A 480 3.80 -12.56 -45.47
N ASN A 481 4.40 -11.84 -46.45
CA ASN A 481 4.15 -12.03 -47.89
C ASN A 481 5.09 -13.08 -48.51
N LYS A 482 6.11 -13.56 -47.77
CA LYS A 482 6.95 -14.67 -48.18
C LYS A 482 6.38 -15.97 -47.63
N ASP A 483 6.10 -16.93 -48.52
CA ASP A 483 5.43 -18.17 -48.14
C ASP A 483 6.26 -19.00 -47.14
N ASP A 484 7.58 -19.10 -47.37
CA ASP A 484 8.51 -19.79 -46.48
C ASP A 484 8.46 -19.26 -45.02
N GLN A 485 8.50 -17.95 -44.84
CA GLN A 485 8.44 -17.33 -43.52
C GLN A 485 7.06 -17.47 -42.88
N LYS A 486 6.02 -17.31 -43.68
CA LYS A 486 4.63 -17.43 -43.23
C LYS A 486 4.31 -18.85 -42.78
N GLU A 487 4.60 -19.85 -43.62
CA GLU A 487 4.33 -21.26 -43.33
C GLU A 487 5.08 -21.71 -42.06
N LEU A 488 6.38 -21.38 -41.96
CA LEU A 488 7.17 -21.73 -40.81
C LEU A 488 6.68 -21.03 -39.54
N GLY A 489 6.34 -19.74 -39.60
CA GLY A 489 5.82 -19.00 -38.44
C GLY A 489 4.46 -19.57 -37.96
N GLU A 490 3.59 -19.96 -38.86
CA GLU A 490 2.31 -20.63 -38.58
C GLU A 490 2.53 -22.01 -37.93
N GLU A 491 3.48 -22.77 -38.42
CA GLU A 491 3.84 -24.09 -37.86
C GLU A 491 4.35 -23.94 -36.44
N ILE A 492 5.32 -23.05 -36.19
CA ILE A 492 5.87 -22.80 -34.85
C ILE A 492 4.76 -22.36 -33.87
N TYR A 493 3.92 -21.43 -34.29
CA TYR A 493 2.76 -20.98 -33.52
C TYR A 493 1.83 -22.13 -33.14
N LYS A 494 1.49 -23.03 -34.10
CA LYS A 494 0.65 -24.18 -33.85
C LYS A 494 1.30 -25.17 -32.89
N ARG A 495 2.57 -25.48 -33.06
CA ARG A 495 3.33 -26.42 -32.21
C ARG A 495 3.43 -25.93 -30.77
N LEU A 496 3.70 -24.63 -30.55
CA LEU A 496 3.71 -24.02 -29.19
C LEU A 496 2.32 -24.10 -28.54
N LYS A 497 1.24 -23.81 -29.30
CA LYS A 497 -0.13 -23.94 -28.76
C LYS A 497 -0.48 -25.38 -28.37
N GLU A 498 -0.10 -26.38 -29.17
CA GLU A 498 -0.31 -27.80 -28.88
C GLU A 498 0.40 -28.20 -27.56
N LYS A 499 1.50 -27.53 -27.23
CA LYS A 499 2.25 -27.69 -25.95
C LYS A 499 1.69 -26.81 -24.83
N ARG A 500 0.54 -26.16 -25.04
CA ARG A 500 -0.15 -25.28 -24.07
C ARG A 500 0.62 -24.01 -23.69
N ILE A 501 1.56 -23.57 -24.53
CA ILE A 501 2.21 -22.26 -24.38
C ILE A 501 1.22 -21.17 -24.82
N ASP A 502 1.03 -20.15 -24.00
CA ASP A 502 0.23 -18.96 -24.37
C ASP A 502 1.05 -18.06 -25.29
N VAL A 503 0.87 -18.27 -26.60
CA VAL A 503 1.71 -17.68 -27.64
C VAL A 503 0.95 -16.64 -28.46
N LEU A 504 1.64 -15.53 -28.77
CA LEU A 504 1.22 -14.47 -29.68
C LEU A 504 1.94 -14.63 -31.02
N LEU A 505 1.20 -14.53 -32.14
CA LEU A 505 1.78 -14.52 -33.48
C LEU A 505 1.71 -13.11 -34.07
N ASP A 506 2.87 -12.50 -34.37
CA ASP A 506 2.91 -11.25 -35.13
C ASP A 506 2.98 -11.51 -36.63
N ASP A 507 1.79 -11.60 -37.21
CA ASP A 507 1.52 -11.82 -38.64
C ASP A 507 1.14 -10.52 -39.37
N ARG A 508 1.36 -9.36 -38.75
CA ARG A 508 1.03 -8.05 -39.34
C ARG A 508 1.91 -7.74 -40.56
N LYS A 509 1.36 -7.00 -41.54
CA LYS A 509 2.13 -6.47 -42.67
C LYS A 509 2.84 -5.15 -42.34
N GLU A 510 3.55 -5.14 -41.22
CA GLU A 510 4.31 -4.01 -40.72
C GLU A 510 5.82 -4.18 -40.98
N ARG A 511 6.57 -3.07 -40.91
CA ARG A 511 8.05 -3.08 -40.97
C ARG A 511 8.61 -3.80 -39.74
N ALA A 512 9.72 -4.54 -39.93
CA ALA A 512 10.39 -5.28 -38.85
C ALA A 512 10.68 -4.40 -37.63
N GLY A 513 11.15 -3.17 -37.81
CA GLY A 513 11.42 -2.24 -36.71
C GLY A 513 10.17 -1.87 -35.88
N VAL A 514 8.99 -1.76 -36.50
CA VAL A 514 7.73 -1.52 -35.78
C VAL A 514 7.38 -2.76 -34.95
N LYS A 515 7.47 -3.94 -35.51
CA LYS A 515 7.19 -5.22 -34.81
C LYS A 515 8.12 -5.41 -33.61
N PHE A 516 9.40 -5.10 -33.77
CA PHE A 516 10.38 -5.23 -32.69
C PHE A 516 10.16 -4.22 -31.58
N ASN A 517 9.88 -2.95 -31.91
CA ASN A 517 9.57 -1.92 -30.92
C ASN A 517 8.30 -2.26 -30.13
N ASP A 518 7.24 -2.69 -30.80
CA ASP A 518 6.00 -3.13 -30.13
C ASP A 518 6.27 -4.33 -29.20
N ARG A 519 7.00 -5.33 -29.70
CA ARG A 519 7.36 -6.54 -28.96
C ARG A 519 8.18 -6.20 -27.69
N ASP A 520 9.14 -5.27 -27.81
CA ASP A 520 9.97 -4.84 -26.69
C ASP A 520 9.14 -4.08 -25.66
N LEU A 521 8.28 -3.16 -26.12
CA LEU A 521 7.40 -2.36 -25.28
C LEU A 521 6.42 -3.21 -24.46
N ILE A 522 5.76 -4.19 -25.11
CA ILE A 522 4.79 -5.05 -24.41
C ILE A 522 5.43 -6.13 -23.53
N GLY A 523 6.72 -6.41 -23.72
CA GLY A 523 7.52 -7.17 -22.75
C GLY A 523 7.31 -8.67 -22.71
N ILE A 524 6.95 -9.33 -23.83
CA ILE A 524 6.76 -10.80 -23.84
C ILE A 524 8.08 -11.53 -23.61
N PRO A 525 8.15 -12.48 -22.65
CA PRO A 525 9.40 -13.09 -22.18
C PRO A 525 10.20 -13.82 -23.25
N TYR A 526 9.57 -14.76 -23.97
CA TYR A 526 10.25 -15.64 -24.94
C TYR A 526 9.90 -15.27 -26.38
N ARG A 527 10.90 -15.30 -27.26
CA ARG A 527 10.79 -14.72 -28.60
C ARG A 527 11.39 -15.61 -29.67
N ILE A 528 10.62 -15.86 -30.72
CA ILE A 528 11.10 -16.46 -31.95
C ILE A 528 10.89 -15.47 -33.10
N THR A 529 11.93 -15.19 -33.87
CA THR A 529 11.85 -14.37 -35.07
C THR A 529 12.08 -15.25 -36.31
N VAL A 530 11.10 -15.28 -37.17
CA VAL A 530 11.15 -16.03 -38.46
C VAL A 530 11.57 -15.06 -39.55
N GLY A 531 12.82 -15.21 -39.99
CA GLY A 531 13.48 -14.30 -40.93
C GLY A 531 13.89 -14.99 -42.25
N LYS A 532 15.03 -14.53 -42.80
CA LYS A 532 15.53 -14.96 -44.11
C LYS A 532 15.97 -16.42 -44.18
N ASP A 533 16.31 -17.01 -43.03
CA ASP A 533 16.83 -18.39 -42.94
C ASP A 533 15.67 -19.42 -42.73
N ALA A 534 14.42 -19.00 -43.00
CA ALA A 534 13.22 -19.83 -42.78
C ALA A 534 13.19 -21.10 -43.65
N SER A 535 13.70 -21.04 -44.90
CA SER A 535 13.81 -22.19 -45.77
C SER A 535 14.74 -23.32 -45.23
N ASP A 536 15.64 -22.96 -44.36
CA ASP A 536 16.59 -23.89 -43.72
C ASP A 536 16.12 -24.33 -42.32
N GLU A 537 14.86 -24.00 -41.96
CA GLU A 537 14.28 -24.20 -40.60
C GLU A 537 15.11 -23.60 -39.47
N ILE A 538 15.80 -22.50 -39.76
CA ILE A 538 16.58 -21.72 -38.76
C ILE A 538 15.80 -20.46 -38.40
N VAL A 539 15.74 -20.21 -37.08
CA VAL A 539 15.06 -19.04 -36.50
C VAL A 539 16.02 -18.29 -35.55
N GLU A 540 15.70 -17.04 -35.26
CA GLU A 540 16.36 -16.30 -34.20
C GLU A 540 15.55 -16.43 -32.92
N TYR A 541 16.15 -17.04 -31.90
CA TYR A 541 15.61 -17.11 -30.54
C TYR A 541 16.23 -16.02 -29.67
N SER A 542 15.45 -15.42 -28.79
CA SER A 542 15.94 -14.51 -27.75
C SER A 542 14.94 -14.47 -26.58
N THR A 543 15.43 -13.98 -25.42
CA THR A 543 14.58 -13.61 -24.28
C THR A 543 14.39 -12.08 -24.23
N ARG A 544 13.35 -11.61 -23.56
CA ARG A 544 13.15 -10.16 -23.35
C ARG A 544 14.21 -9.57 -22.44
N ARG A 545 14.73 -10.33 -21.49
CA ARG A 545 15.73 -9.85 -20.50
C ARG A 545 17.12 -9.72 -21.11
N GLU A 546 17.57 -10.71 -21.88
CA GLU A 546 18.95 -10.75 -22.40
C GLU A 546 19.08 -10.02 -23.73
N MET A 547 18.02 -10.02 -24.57
CA MET A 547 17.98 -9.36 -25.89
C MET A 547 19.00 -9.88 -26.90
N GLU A 548 19.76 -10.92 -26.57
CA GLU A 548 20.72 -11.55 -27.48
C GLU A 548 20.01 -12.53 -28.39
N ASN A 549 20.26 -12.42 -29.71
CA ASN A 549 19.68 -13.30 -30.71
C ASN A 549 20.59 -14.50 -30.97
N GLU A 550 20.05 -15.69 -30.81
CA GLU A 550 20.71 -16.95 -31.10
C GLU A 550 20.05 -17.59 -32.35
N LYS A 551 20.83 -17.90 -33.39
CA LYS A 551 20.35 -18.64 -34.54
C LYS A 551 20.38 -20.13 -34.26
N ILE A 552 19.20 -20.75 -34.18
CA ILE A 552 19.02 -22.15 -33.85
C ILE A 552 17.93 -22.80 -34.71
N SER A 553 17.87 -24.12 -34.69
CA SER A 553 16.78 -24.84 -35.36
C SER A 553 15.43 -24.58 -34.69
N VAL A 554 14.37 -24.69 -35.45
CA VAL A 554 12.98 -24.55 -34.93
C VAL A 554 12.73 -25.49 -33.75
N ASP A 555 13.14 -26.75 -33.85
CA ASP A 555 12.94 -27.73 -32.78
C ASP A 555 13.62 -27.30 -31.50
N THR A 556 14.90 -26.87 -31.56
CA THR A 556 15.63 -26.37 -30.43
C THR A 556 14.98 -25.14 -29.82
N ALA A 557 14.49 -24.20 -30.64
CA ALA A 557 13.82 -22.98 -30.15
C ALA A 557 12.52 -23.31 -29.40
N ILE A 558 11.72 -24.22 -29.93
CA ILE A 558 10.46 -24.67 -29.28
C ILE A 558 10.78 -25.39 -27.95
N GLU A 559 11.76 -26.29 -27.91
CA GLU A 559 12.15 -27.00 -26.70
C GLU A 559 12.68 -26.05 -25.62
N LYS A 560 13.50 -25.05 -26.00
CA LYS A 560 13.96 -24.01 -25.09
C LYS A 560 12.79 -23.25 -24.46
N ILE A 561 11.81 -22.80 -25.25
CA ILE A 561 10.64 -22.11 -24.72
C ILE A 561 9.88 -22.99 -23.75
N ILE A 562 9.56 -24.22 -24.12
CA ILE A 562 8.77 -25.14 -23.28
C ILE A 562 9.47 -25.39 -21.95
N SER A 563 10.79 -25.67 -21.98
CA SER A 563 11.57 -25.93 -20.78
C SER A 563 11.68 -24.69 -19.88
N SER A 564 11.90 -23.51 -20.45
CA SER A 564 12.01 -22.26 -19.73
C SER A 564 10.68 -21.83 -19.09
N VAL A 565 9.59 -21.87 -19.84
CA VAL A 565 8.24 -21.59 -19.31
C VAL A 565 7.90 -22.55 -18.17
N LYS A 566 8.16 -23.85 -18.37
CA LYS A 566 7.93 -24.84 -17.31
C LYS A 566 8.76 -24.56 -16.05
N LYS A 567 10.02 -24.18 -16.21
CA LYS A 567 10.90 -23.80 -15.09
C LYS A 567 10.38 -22.57 -14.37
N ASP A 568 10.03 -21.51 -15.10
CA ASP A 568 9.55 -20.24 -14.53
C ASP A 568 8.21 -20.38 -13.80
N LEU A 569 7.37 -21.33 -14.22
CA LEU A 569 6.06 -21.60 -13.61
C LEU A 569 6.12 -22.68 -12.52
N SER A 570 7.28 -23.36 -12.32
CA SER A 570 7.46 -24.29 -11.22
C SER A 570 7.86 -23.50 -9.96
N PHE A 571 6.89 -23.14 -9.15
CA PHE A 571 7.13 -22.63 -7.80
C PHE A 571 7.38 -23.85 -6.88
N ASN A 572 8.54 -23.89 -6.22
CA ASN A 572 8.90 -24.93 -5.24
C ASN A 572 8.37 -24.55 -3.86
#